data_feefd0845e863f54c703bfea94e2fc4c
#
_entry.id   feefd0845e863f54c703bfea94e2fc4c
#
_cell.length_a   1.000
_cell.length_b   1.000
_cell.length_c   1.000
_cell.angle_alpha   90.00
_cell.angle_beta   90.00
_cell.angle_gamma   90.00
#
_symmetry.space_group_name_H-M   'P 1'
#
loop_
_entity.id
_entity.type
_entity.pdbx_description
1 polymer ?
#
loop_
_entity_poly.entity_id
_entity_poly.type
_entity_poly.pdbx_seq_one_letter_code
_entity_poly.pdbx_strand_id
1 'polypeptide(L)'
;YVYASQGNKKNVLYVTSSVEIGDHPECTVGDFYVFTNADSVRLYKNEQMIREYTHEDSPFVNMAYPPILINDGVGNLLETNEGLSHEAGDALKELMFSMAEHGGTDNLPATLKLKRTFIMKTTGLGIEDINRMYNTYVGNWGDLATTYRFDAVKDGVVIASVRKQPMTKSNFVVRVDRTSLVEGETYDVATVRIEAVDENGNRLYYCNAPVEFETEGEIEIIGPKVVSLIGGSTGTYVKTTGNTGAGKLTIKSLGKVTKVDFNVK
;
A
#
# COMPACT_ATOMS: atom_id res chain seq x y z
N TYR A 1 -2.17 -11.85 -4.28
CA TYR A 1 -1.70 -11.93 -2.88
C TYR A 1 -2.61 -12.82 -2.03
N VAL A 2 -3.94 -12.79 -2.22
CA VAL A 2 -4.90 -13.62 -1.46
C VAL A 2 -4.49 -15.09 -1.48
N TYR A 3 -4.35 -15.69 -2.68
CA TYR A 3 -3.93 -17.08 -2.81
C TYR A 3 -2.50 -17.33 -2.31
N ALA A 4 -1.59 -16.38 -2.53
CA ALA A 4 -0.20 -16.52 -2.10
C ALA A 4 -0.06 -16.57 -0.58
N SER A 5 -0.91 -15.82 0.16
CA SER A 5 -0.91 -15.81 1.61
C SER A 5 -1.47 -17.08 2.25
N GLN A 6 -2.17 -17.94 1.46
CA GLN A 6 -2.71 -19.21 1.98
C GLN A 6 -1.68 -20.35 1.97
N GLY A 7 -0.46 -20.09 1.54
CA GLY A 7 0.61 -21.09 1.48
C GLY A 7 1.89 -20.64 2.19
N ASN A 8 2.81 -21.58 2.39
CA ASN A 8 4.07 -21.36 3.12
C ASN A 8 5.32 -21.33 2.22
N LYS A 9 5.16 -21.23 0.88
CA LYS A 9 6.29 -21.24 -0.05
C LYS A 9 7.20 -20.02 0.06
N LYS A 10 6.63 -18.89 0.45
CA LYS A 10 7.34 -17.61 0.65
C LYS A 10 6.60 -16.76 1.66
N ASN A 11 7.31 -15.84 2.31
CA ASN A 11 6.69 -14.83 3.15
C ASN A 11 5.84 -13.88 2.30
N VAL A 12 4.63 -13.60 2.74
CA VAL A 12 3.69 -12.69 2.10
C VAL A 12 3.32 -11.60 3.08
N LEU A 13 3.44 -10.36 2.65
CA LEU A 13 2.90 -9.18 3.33
C LEU A 13 2.40 -8.22 2.25
N TYR A 14 1.09 -8.02 2.19
CA TYR A 14 0.48 -7.11 1.25
C TYR A 14 -0.61 -6.28 1.93
N VAL A 15 -0.38 -4.98 2.01
CA VAL A 15 -1.31 -4.00 2.55
C VAL A 15 -2.21 -3.53 1.41
N THR A 16 -3.53 -3.70 1.53
CA THR A 16 -4.49 -3.40 0.46
C THR A 16 -4.73 -1.91 0.26
N SER A 17 -4.48 -1.08 1.29
CA SER A 17 -4.58 0.38 1.19
C SER A 17 -3.26 1.01 0.73
N SER A 18 -3.35 2.10 -0.03
CA SER A 18 -2.21 3.00 -0.27
C SER A 18 -1.79 3.73 1.00
N VAL A 19 -2.72 3.93 1.93
CA VAL A 19 -2.57 4.71 3.17
C VAL A 19 -2.12 6.15 2.87
N GLU A 20 -2.53 6.67 1.71
CA GLU A 20 -2.20 8.01 1.25
C GLU A 20 -3.23 9.03 1.74
N ILE A 21 -2.74 10.18 2.22
CA ILE A 21 -3.58 11.31 2.58
C ILE A 21 -4.20 11.89 1.30
N GLY A 22 -5.51 12.17 1.33
CA GLY A 22 -6.26 12.73 0.21
C GLY A 22 -7.01 11.69 -0.63
N ASP A 23 -6.73 10.40 -0.47
CA ASP A 23 -7.45 9.31 -1.15
C ASP A 23 -8.79 8.98 -0.50
N HIS A 24 -9.02 9.51 0.70
CA HIS A 24 -10.18 9.21 1.54
C HIS A 24 -10.92 10.49 1.93
N PRO A 25 -12.24 10.44 2.17
CA PRO A 25 -12.98 11.56 2.74
C PRO A 25 -12.30 12.10 4.00
N GLU A 26 -12.25 13.42 4.16
CA GLU A 26 -11.63 14.10 5.30
C GLU A 26 -10.13 13.73 5.50
N CYS A 27 -9.45 13.26 4.46
CA CYS A 27 -8.07 12.78 4.53
C CYS A 27 -7.85 11.63 5.54
N THR A 28 -8.89 10.89 5.87
CA THR A 28 -8.84 9.77 6.80
C THR A 28 -8.60 8.44 6.09
N VAL A 29 -7.97 7.52 6.79
CA VAL A 29 -7.79 6.15 6.32
C VAL A 29 -8.90 5.30 6.92
N GLY A 30 -9.75 4.71 6.08
CA GLY A 30 -10.78 3.77 6.50
C GLY A 30 -10.22 2.38 6.82
N ASP A 31 -11.11 1.44 7.10
CA ASP A 31 -10.76 0.05 7.33
C ASP A 31 -10.15 -0.59 6.08
N PHE A 32 -9.12 -1.39 6.26
CA PHE A 32 -8.50 -2.15 5.17
C PHE A 32 -7.93 -3.48 5.66
N TYR A 33 -7.58 -4.35 4.71
CA TYR A 33 -7.05 -5.68 5.01
C TYR A 33 -5.55 -5.78 4.69
N VAL A 34 -4.88 -6.65 5.45
CA VAL A 34 -3.52 -7.10 5.15
C VAL A 34 -3.54 -8.58 4.85
N PHE A 35 -3.02 -8.98 3.68
CA PHE A 35 -2.82 -10.38 3.32
C PHE A 35 -1.42 -10.82 3.73
N THR A 36 -1.35 -11.78 4.66
CA THR A 36 -0.08 -12.32 5.16
C THR A 36 -0.24 -13.78 5.55
N ASN A 37 0.86 -14.53 5.53
CA ASN A 37 0.99 -15.86 6.13
C ASN A 37 1.87 -15.83 7.40
N ALA A 38 2.02 -14.65 7.99
CA ALA A 38 2.57 -14.45 9.32
C ALA A 38 1.47 -14.64 10.38
N ASP A 39 1.85 -14.70 11.66
CA ASP A 39 0.92 -14.87 12.77
C ASP A 39 0.20 -13.56 13.13
N SER A 40 0.89 -12.43 12.94
CA SER A 40 0.40 -11.10 13.25
C SER A 40 1.05 -10.02 12.39
N VAL A 41 0.48 -8.81 12.45
CA VAL A 41 1.03 -7.60 11.85
C VAL A 41 1.12 -6.50 12.90
N ARG A 42 2.32 -5.97 13.12
CA ARG A 42 2.54 -4.78 13.95
C ARG A 42 2.43 -3.54 13.09
N LEU A 43 1.55 -2.63 13.48
CA LEU A 43 1.37 -1.33 12.85
C LEU A 43 2.12 -0.26 13.63
N TYR A 44 2.89 0.56 12.90
CA TYR A 44 3.60 1.73 13.42
C TYR A 44 3.17 2.98 12.66
N LYS A 45 3.00 4.08 13.39
CA LYS A 45 2.81 5.42 12.83
C LYS A 45 3.97 6.29 13.30
N ASN A 46 4.72 6.88 12.36
CA ASN A 46 5.92 7.68 12.65
C ASN A 46 6.92 6.95 13.58
N GLU A 47 7.15 5.66 13.34
CA GLU A 47 7.99 4.74 14.13
C GLU A 47 7.47 4.42 15.54
N GLN A 48 6.36 4.99 15.96
CA GLN A 48 5.69 4.62 17.20
C GLN A 48 4.72 3.46 16.95
N MET A 49 4.85 2.38 17.72
CA MET A 49 3.96 1.22 17.61
C MET A 49 2.55 1.62 18.05
N ILE A 50 1.57 1.35 17.20
CA ILE A 50 0.14 1.59 17.46
C ILE A 50 -0.48 0.35 18.09
N ARG A 51 -0.40 -0.77 17.37
CA ARG A 51 -1.06 -2.02 17.74
C ARG A 51 -0.46 -3.21 16.99
N GLU A 52 -0.58 -4.40 17.57
CA GLU A 52 -0.39 -5.68 16.90
C GLU A 52 -1.76 -6.29 16.59
N TYR A 53 -1.96 -6.65 15.31
CA TYR A 53 -3.20 -7.21 14.78
C TYR A 53 -3.01 -8.67 14.45
N THR A 54 -4.02 -9.49 14.68
CA THR A 54 -4.01 -10.93 14.41
C THR A 54 -5.10 -11.32 13.41
N HIS A 55 -5.15 -12.60 13.04
CA HIS A 55 -6.18 -13.15 12.17
C HIS A 55 -7.55 -13.33 12.86
N GLU A 56 -7.60 -13.20 14.19
CA GLU A 56 -8.79 -13.49 15.01
C GLU A 56 -9.95 -12.52 14.74
N ASP A 57 -9.63 -11.26 14.43
CA ASP A 57 -10.64 -10.23 14.12
C ASP A 57 -11.16 -10.31 12.67
N SER A 58 -10.71 -11.31 11.89
CA SER A 58 -11.11 -11.46 10.50
C SER A 58 -12.52 -12.04 10.36
N PRO A 59 -13.37 -11.50 9.48
CA PRO A 59 -14.67 -12.10 9.18
C PRO A 59 -14.55 -13.38 8.31
N PHE A 60 -13.36 -13.72 7.80
CA PHE A 60 -13.11 -14.81 6.86
C PHE A 60 -12.58 -16.07 7.56
N VAL A 61 -13.44 -16.77 8.28
CA VAL A 61 -13.07 -17.89 9.17
C VAL A 61 -12.65 -19.20 8.49
N ASN A 62 -12.89 -19.35 7.18
CA ASN A 62 -12.62 -20.59 6.44
C ASN A 62 -11.30 -20.55 5.62
N MET A 63 -10.36 -19.72 6.02
CA MET A 63 -9.05 -19.59 5.35
C MET A 63 -7.93 -20.02 6.30
N ALA A 64 -6.86 -20.59 5.77
CA ALA A 64 -5.69 -20.98 6.57
C ALA A 64 -5.01 -19.77 7.23
N TYR A 65 -4.96 -18.66 6.48
CA TYR A 65 -4.49 -17.35 6.94
C TYR A 65 -5.53 -16.29 6.55
N PRO A 66 -6.57 -16.07 7.38
CA PRO A 66 -7.57 -15.04 7.12
C PRO A 66 -6.93 -13.67 6.95
N PRO A 67 -7.43 -12.78 6.07
CA PRO A 67 -6.93 -11.41 5.98
C PRO A 67 -7.02 -10.70 7.32
N ILE A 68 -5.95 -10.04 7.75
CA ILE A 68 -5.96 -9.27 9.00
C ILE A 68 -6.65 -7.94 8.74
N LEU A 69 -7.68 -7.62 9.54
CA LEU A 69 -8.39 -6.35 9.48
C LEU A 69 -7.61 -5.28 10.25
N ILE A 70 -7.33 -4.16 9.61
CA ILE A 70 -6.78 -2.95 10.24
C ILE A 70 -7.91 -1.93 10.31
N ASN A 71 -8.40 -1.66 11.50
CA ASN A 71 -9.54 -0.77 11.77
C ASN A 71 -9.27 0.28 12.86
N ASP A 72 -8.06 0.32 13.40
CA ASP A 72 -7.65 1.31 14.41
C ASP A 72 -6.24 1.83 14.09
N GLY A 73 -6.14 2.94 13.38
CA GLY A 73 -4.87 3.61 13.07
C GLY A 73 -4.37 4.52 14.20
N VAL A 74 -5.02 4.55 15.36
CA VAL A 74 -4.68 5.39 16.50
C VAL A 74 -4.13 4.58 17.68
N GLY A 75 -4.72 3.42 17.96
CA GLY A 75 -4.30 2.53 19.04
C GLY A 75 -4.27 3.22 20.40
N ASN A 76 -3.12 3.17 21.07
CA ASN A 76 -2.88 3.79 22.38
C ASN A 76 -2.20 5.17 22.31
N LEU A 77 -2.14 5.81 21.15
CA LEU A 77 -1.44 7.09 20.98
C LEU A 77 -2.05 8.21 21.84
N LEU A 78 -3.37 8.18 22.08
CA LEU A 78 -4.02 9.17 22.95
C LEU A 78 -3.63 9.01 24.42
N GLU A 79 -3.39 7.78 24.85
CA GLU A 79 -2.92 7.49 26.20
C GLU A 79 -1.45 7.91 26.35
N THR A 80 -0.61 7.48 25.41
CA THR A 80 0.86 7.68 25.50
C THR A 80 1.29 9.11 25.22
N ASN A 81 0.65 9.81 24.30
CA ASN A 81 1.08 11.13 23.85
C ASN A 81 0.27 12.27 24.51
N GLU A 82 -1.01 12.04 24.83
CA GLU A 82 -1.91 13.04 25.38
C GLU A 82 -2.18 12.82 26.88
N GLY A 83 -1.72 11.69 27.44
CA GLY A 83 -1.88 11.37 28.86
C GLY A 83 -3.31 11.05 29.27
N LEU A 84 -4.18 10.64 28.35
CA LEU A 84 -5.55 10.26 28.66
C LEU A 84 -5.59 8.90 29.35
N SER A 85 -6.64 8.66 30.15
CA SER A 85 -6.93 7.32 30.61
C SER A 85 -7.39 6.43 29.44
N HIS A 86 -7.26 5.12 29.59
CA HIS A 86 -7.71 4.16 28.58
C HIS A 86 -9.17 4.38 28.16
N GLU A 87 -10.07 4.52 29.15
CA GLU A 87 -11.49 4.78 28.90
C GLU A 87 -11.75 6.10 28.15
N ALA A 88 -11.03 7.15 28.49
CA ALA A 88 -11.16 8.44 27.81
C ALA A 88 -10.58 8.37 26.38
N GLY A 89 -9.44 7.69 26.21
CA GLY A 89 -8.82 7.46 24.92
C GLY A 89 -9.74 6.70 23.95
N ASP A 90 -10.33 5.61 24.40
CA ASP A 90 -11.27 4.81 23.59
C ASP A 90 -12.54 5.58 23.25
N ALA A 91 -13.11 6.29 24.21
CA ALA A 91 -14.29 7.12 23.96
C ALA A 91 -14.01 8.24 22.96
N LEU A 92 -12.80 8.85 23.03
CA LEU A 92 -12.39 9.88 22.11
C LEU A 92 -12.07 9.32 20.71
N LYS A 93 -11.45 8.13 20.60
CA LYS A 93 -11.24 7.42 19.32
C LYS A 93 -12.55 7.19 18.59
N GLU A 94 -13.55 6.60 19.28
CA GLU A 94 -14.87 6.37 18.70
C GLU A 94 -15.52 7.68 18.20
N LEU A 95 -15.39 8.76 18.98
CA LEU A 95 -15.87 10.07 18.55
C LEU A 95 -15.13 10.56 17.29
N MET A 96 -13.80 10.46 17.25
CA MET A 96 -12.98 10.92 16.12
C MET A 96 -13.25 10.10 14.86
N PHE A 97 -13.40 8.77 14.96
CA PHE A 97 -13.76 7.95 13.79
C PHE A 97 -15.17 8.31 13.27
N SER A 98 -16.12 8.56 14.18
CA SER A 98 -17.44 9.06 13.78
C SER A 98 -17.40 10.46 13.15
N MET A 99 -16.48 11.34 13.58
CA MET A 99 -16.25 12.63 12.90
C MET A 99 -15.78 12.41 11.46
N ALA A 100 -14.89 11.45 11.23
CA ALA A 100 -14.42 11.09 9.89
C ALA A 100 -15.57 10.59 9.00
N GLU A 101 -16.43 9.70 9.53
CA GLU A 101 -17.58 9.15 8.80
C GLU A 101 -18.64 10.20 8.43
N HIS A 102 -18.81 11.22 9.27
CA HIS A 102 -19.88 12.22 9.11
C HIS A 102 -19.39 13.57 8.55
N GLY A 103 -18.10 13.68 8.20
CA GLY A 103 -17.53 14.94 7.65
C GLY A 103 -17.43 16.04 8.70
N GLY A 104 -17.01 15.71 9.92
CA GLY A 104 -16.68 16.65 10.99
C GLY A 104 -17.65 16.70 12.16
N THR A 105 -17.31 17.55 13.13
CA THR A 105 -18.04 17.65 14.43
C THR A 105 -19.47 18.18 14.31
N ASP A 106 -19.76 18.98 13.31
CA ASP A 106 -21.08 19.64 13.17
C ASP A 106 -22.15 18.67 12.67
N ASN A 107 -21.75 17.68 11.89
CA ASN A 107 -22.63 16.68 11.28
C ASN A 107 -22.88 15.47 12.15
N LEU A 108 -22.29 15.39 13.34
CA LEU A 108 -22.47 14.26 14.25
C LEU A 108 -23.94 14.06 14.68
N PRO A 109 -24.41 12.81 14.77
CA PRO A 109 -25.70 12.48 15.39
C PRO A 109 -25.84 13.03 16.82
N ALA A 110 -27.07 13.28 17.26
CA ALA A 110 -27.33 13.86 18.58
C ALA A 110 -26.71 13.05 19.74
N THR A 111 -26.72 11.73 19.64
CA THR A 111 -26.09 10.82 20.63
C THR A 111 -24.59 11.05 20.74
N LEU A 112 -23.90 11.24 19.63
CA LEU A 112 -22.46 11.50 19.60
C LEU A 112 -22.12 12.93 20.03
N LYS A 113 -23.00 13.91 19.79
CA LYS A 113 -22.88 15.25 20.36
C LYS A 113 -22.96 15.25 21.89
N LEU A 114 -23.87 14.42 22.45
CA LEU A 114 -23.93 14.22 23.90
C LEU A 114 -22.66 13.50 24.44
N LYS A 115 -22.19 12.48 23.75
CA LYS A 115 -20.94 11.78 24.11
C LYS A 115 -19.75 12.74 24.09
N ARG A 116 -19.63 13.60 23.07
CA ARG A 116 -18.62 14.65 23.01
C ARG A 116 -18.67 15.55 24.25
N THR A 117 -19.87 16.04 24.61
CA THR A 117 -20.05 16.90 25.79
C THR A 117 -19.64 16.19 27.07
N PHE A 118 -19.94 14.90 27.20
CA PHE A 118 -19.51 14.09 28.34
C PHE A 118 -17.98 13.95 28.41
N ILE A 119 -17.34 13.63 27.28
CA ILE A 119 -15.86 13.54 27.18
C ILE A 119 -15.22 14.86 27.60
N MET A 120 -15.68 15.99 27.04
CA MET A 120 -15.16 17.31 27.39
C MET A 120 -15.28 17.60 28.90
N LYS A 121 -16.37 17.18 29.51
CA LYS A 121 -16.64 17.41 30.94
C LYS A 121 -15.77 16.55 31.86
N THR A 122 -15.50 15.30 31.46
CA THR A 122 -14.74 14.33 32.26
C THR A 122 -13.24 14.46 32.09
N THR A 123 -12.76 14.88 30.91
CA THR A 123 -11.33 15.03 30.61
C THR A 123 -10.82 16.47 30.75
N GLY A 124 -11.72 17.46 30.75
CA GLY A 124 -11.34 18.87 30.69
C GLY A 124 -10.93 19.37 29.30
N LEU A 125 -11.01 18.52 28.26
CA LEU A 125 -10.65 18.88 26.89
C LEU A 125 -11.65 19.88 26.30
N GLY A 126 -11.12 20.89 25.58
CA GLY A 126 -11.93 21.78 24.77
C GLY A 126 -12.22 21.18 23.38
N ILE A 127 -13.11 21.84 22.63
CA ILE A 127 -13.39 21.45 21.24
C ILE A 127 -12.15 21.59 20.34
N GLU A 128 -11.32 22.58 20.62
CA GLU A 128 -10.06 22.80 19.89
C GLU A 128 -9.07 21.67 20.12
N ASP A 129 -9.00 21.12 21.33
CA ASP A 129 -8.16 19.96 21.65
C ASP A 129 -8.63 18.73 20.89
N ILE A 130 -9.94 18.48 20.85
CA ILE A 130 -10.54 17.36 20.10
C ILE A 130 -10.24 17.50 18.60
N ASN A 131 -10.39 18.69 18.03
CA ASN A 131 -10.10 18.95 16.62
C ASN A 131 -8.60 18.78 16.31
N ARG A 132 -7.72 19.26 17.21
CA ARG A 132 -6.27 19.07 17.09
C ARG A 132 -5.93 17.58 17.09
N MET A 133 -6.45 16.82 18.06
CA MET A 133 -6.21 15.39 18.15
C MET A 133 -6.78 14.64 16.92
N TYR A 134 -7.97 15.01 16.46
CA TYR A 134 -8.53 14.47 15.23
C TYR A 134 -7.59 14.70 14.03
N ASN A 135 -7.14 15.93 13.83
CA ASN A 135 -6.25 16.26 12.72
C ASN A 135 -4.91 15.52 12.83
N THR A 136 -4.37 15.35 14.04
CA THR A 136 -3.09 14.68 14.26
C THR A 136 -3.18 13.16 14.08
N TYR A 137 -4.20 12.53 14.67
CA TYR A 137 -4.23 11.07 14.80
C TYR A 137 -5.11 10.37 13.76
N VAL A 138 -6.17 11.00 13.29
CA VAL A 138 -7.12 10.43 12.32
C VAL A 138 -7.00 11.10 10.96
N GLY A 139 -7.10 12.42 10.89
CA GLY A 139 -7.04 13.19 9.64
C GLY A 139 -5.64 13.25 9.02
N ASN A 140 -4.59 12.95 9.80
CA ASN A 140 -3.19 13.03 9.35
C ASN A 140 -2.79 14.40 8.77
N TRP A 141 -3.42 15.46 9.24
CA TRP A 141 -3.07 16.83 8.90
C TRP A 141 -1.94 17.32 9.79
N GLY A 142 -0.95 17.99 9.23
CA GLY A 142 0.14 18.59 9.98
C GLY A 142 1.35 18.90 9.10
N ASP A 143 2.39 19.47 9.71
CA ASP A 143 3.61 19.90 9.04
C ASP A 143 4.53 18.72 8.65
N LEU A 144 4.34 17.56 9.26
CA LEU A 144 5.16 16.38 9.04
C LEU A 144 4.36 15.31 8.27
N ALA A 145 4.97 14.76 7.24
CA ALA A 145 4.44 13.64 6.49
C ALA A 145 4.27 12.41 7.39
N THR A 146 3.06 11.84 7.42
CA THR A 146 2.79 10.62 8.17
C THR A 146 3.40 9.42 7.46
N THR A 147 4.12 8.60 8.21
CA THR A 147 4.68 7.33 7.76
C THR A 147 4.01 6.18 8.50
N TYR A 148 3.54 5.19 7.77
CA TYR A 148 3.06 3.92 8.32
C TYR A 148 4.05 2.81 7.99
N ARG A 149 4.37 1.96 8.98
CA ARG A 149 5.12 0.73 8.78
C ARG A 149 4.32 -0.47 9.30
N PHE A 150 4.29 -1.52 8.50
CA PHE A 150 3.64 -2.79 8.77
C PHE A 150 4.72 -3.86 8.83
N ASP A 151 4.88 -4.49 9.98
CA ASP A 151 5.82 -5.59 10.19
C ASP A 151 5.04 -6.90 10.36
N ALA A 152 5.20 -7.83 9.42
CA ALA A 152 4.66 -9.18 9.54
C ALA A 152 5.52 -9.99 10.50
N VAL A 153 4.91 -10.55 11.53
CA VAL A 153 5.59 -11.30 12.60
C VAL A 153 5.18 -12.76 12.55
N LYS A 154 6.15 -13.65 12.53
CA LYS A 154 5.95 -15.09 12.61
C LYS A 154 6.91 -15.69 13.64
N ASP A 155 6.39 -16.53 14.54
CA ASP A 155 7.17 -17.10 15.65
C ASP A 155 7.94 -16.02 16.44
N GLY A 156 7.32 -14.84 16.63
CA GLY A 156 7.91 -13.68 17.31
C GLY A 156 8.95 -12.89 16.52
N VAL A 157 9.29 -13.31 15.29
CA VAL A 157 10.31 -12.69 14.44
C VAL A 157 9.64 -11.91 13.29
N VAL A 158 10.15 -10.71 12.98
CA VAL A 158 9.72 -9.94 11.80
C VAL A 158 10.27 -10.63 10.54
N ILE A 159 9.36 -11.10 9.68
CA ILE A 159 9.70 -11.82 8.46
C ILE A 159 9.54 -10.98 7.18
N ALA A 160 8.82 -9.88 7.26
CA ALA A 160 8.65 -8.91 6.18
C ALA A 160 8.20 -7.56 6.74
N SER A 161 8.55 -6.48 6.05
CA SER A 161 8.10 -5.12 6.39
C SER A 161 7.67 -4.38 5.14
N VAL A 162 6.60 -3.57 5.26
CA VAL A 162 6.13 -2.64 4.23
C VAL A 162 6.01 -1.25 4.85
N ARG A 163 6.57 -0.25 4.17
CA ARG A 163 6.48 1.16 4.56
C ARG A 163 5.59 1.91 3.57
N LYS A 164 4.65 2.68 4.08
CA LYS A 164 3.77 3.59 3.34
C LYS A 164 4.02 5.01 3.81
N GLN A 165 4.33 5.91 2.88
CA GLN A 165 4.58 7.32 3.16
C GLN A 165 4.33 8.14 1.89
N PRO A 166 4.16 9.47 1.97
CA PRO A 166 4.13 10.33 0.79
C PRO A 166 5.39 10.13 -0.05
N MET A 167 5.19 9.93 -1.36
CA MET A 167 6.27 9.69 -2.32
C MET A 167 7.22 10.89 -2.39
N THR A 168 8.52 10.63 -2.30
CA THR A 168 9.58 11.63 -2.54
C THR A 168 10.33 11.36 -3.84
N LYS A 169 10.34 10.10 -4.31
CA LYS A 169 11.01 9.68 -5.55
C LYS A 169 10.16 8.67 -6.29
N SER A 170 10.06 8.83 -7.59
CA SER A 170 9.46 7.84 -8.48
C SER A 170 10.51 7.04 -9.23
N ASN A 171 10.18 5.78 -9.49
CA ASN A 171 10.93 4.86 -10.30
C ASN A 171 9.97 3.95 -11.06
N PHE A 172 10.49 3.10 -11.96
CA PHE A 172 9.76 1.97 -12.47
C PHE A 172 10.57 0.68 -12.36
N VAL A 173 9.88 -0.43 -12.17
CA VAL A 173 10.45 -1.77 -12.15
C VAL A 173 9.96 -2.55 -13.35
N VAL A 174 10.85 -3.35 -13.93
CA VAL A 174 10.56 -4.21 -15.07
C VAL A 174 10.68 -5.66 -14.62
N ARG A 175 9.65 -6.47 -14.93
CA ARG A 175 9.66 -7.91 -14.71
C ARG A 175 9.41 -8.62 -16.01
N VAL A 176 10.29 -9.53 -16.36
CA VAL A 176 10.22 -10.37 -17.56
C VAL A 176 10.06 -11.81 -17.10
N ASP A 177 9.16 -12.56 -17.71
CA ASP A 177 8.94 -13.96 -17.35
C ASP A 177 10.09 -14.86 -17.78
N ARG A 178 10.73 -14.54 -18.92
CA ARG A 178 11.92 -15.25 -19.44
C ARG A 178 12.72 -14.38 -20.39
N THR A 179 14.01 -14.57 -20.43
CA THR A 179 14.95 -13.86 -21.33
C THR A 179 15.64 -14.79 -22.33
N SER A 180 15.44 -16.11 -22.22
CA SER A 180 15.86 -17.08 -23.22
C SER A 180 14.65 -17.50 -24.02
N LEU A 181 14.63 -17.19 -25.30
CA LEU A 181 13.57 -17.52 -26.26
C LEU A 181 14.07 -18.58 -27.24
N VAL A 182 13.17 -19.33 -27.81
CA VAL A 182 13.49 -20.39 -28.78
C VAL A 182 12.77 -20.09 -30.09
N GLU A 183 13.53 -19.82 -31.15
CA GLU A 183 12.99 -19.71 -32.50
C GLU A 183 12.74 -21.11 -33.06
N GLY A 184 11.55 -21.33 -33.64
CA GLY A 184 11.12 -22.62 -34.15
C GLY A 184 10.24 -22.47 -35.38
N GLU A 185 9.28 -23.36 -35.56
CA GLU A 185 8.29 -23.23 -36.64
C GLU A 185 7.40 -21.99 -36.47
N THR A 186 7.30 -21.49 -35.22
CA THR A 186 6.62 -20.25 -34.87
C THR A 186 7.49 -19.44 -33.95
N TYR A 187 7.24 -18.14 -33.90
CA TYR A 187 7.93 -17.24 -32.93
C TYR A 187 7.66 -17.62 -31.48
N ASP A 188 8.64 -17.44 -30.61
CA ASP A 188 8.48 -17.51 -29.15
C ASP A 188 8.23 -16.11 -28.57
N VAL A 189 7.56 -16.02 -27.40
CA VAL A 189 7.10 -14.78 -26.79
C VAL A 189 7.47 -14.70 -25.33
N ALA A 190 8.02 -13.56 -24.88
CA ALA A 190 8.17 -13.20 -23.49
C ALA A 190 7.20 -12.09 -23.09
N THR A 191 6.71 -12.15 -21.84
CA THR A 191 5.88 -11.10 -21.24
C THR A 191 6.75 -10.13 -20.48
N VAL A 192 6.60 -8.84 -20.77
CA VAL A 192 7.27 -7.75 -20.06
C VAL A 192 6.25 -6.94 -19.30
N ARG A 193 6.40 -6.84 -17.98
CA ARG A 193 5.54 -6.06 -17.09
C ARG A 193 6.31 -4.90 -16.49
N ILE A 194 5.68 -3.74 -16.47
CA ILE A 194 6.26 -2.50 -15.95
C ILE A 194 5.32 -1.94 -14.88
N GLU A 195 5.89 -1.57 -13.74
CA GLU A 195 5.16 -0.91 -12.64
C GLU A 195 5.93 0.33 -12.20
N ALA A 196 5.24 1.47 -12.10
CA ALA A 196 5.76 2.66 -11.45
C ALA A 196 5.71 2.45 -9.94
N VAL A 197 6.79 2.77 -9.25
CA VAL A 197 6.94 2.57 -7.81
C VAL A 197 7.56 3.79 -7.14
N ASP A 198 7.26 3.97 -5.85
CA ASP A 198 7.95 4.92 -4.98
C ASP A 198 9.33 4.36 -4.52
N GLU A 199 10.03 5.10 -3.67
CA GLU A 199 11.32 4.72 -3.08
C GLU A 199 11.24 3.48 -2.16
N ASN A 200 10.05 3.12 -1.69
CA ASN A 200 9.79 1.95 -0.84
C ASN A 200 9.29 0.74 -1.65
N GLY A 201 9.17 0.87 -2.98
CA GLY A 201 8.67 -0.17 -3.87
C GLY A 201 7.14 -0.29 -3.91
N ASN A 202 6.40 0.68 -3.37
CA ASN A 202 4.95 0.71 -3.49
C ASN A 202 4.55 1.21 -4.87
N ARG A 203 3.52 0.58 -5.44
CA ARG A 203 2.99 0.98 -6.74
C ARG A 203 2.33 2.35 -6.68
N LEU A 204 2.61 3.18 -7.67
CA LEU A 204 2.05 4.51 -7.83
C LEU A 204 0.77 4.44 -8.67
N TYR A 205 -0.37 4.19 -8.04
CA TYR A 205 -1.65 3.93 -8.70
C TYR A 205 -2.17 5.08 -9.58
N TYR A 206 -1.79 6.32 -9.31
CA TYR A 206 -2.19 7.50 -10.10
C TYR A 206 -1.19 7.86 -11.19
N CYS A 207 -0.09 7.11 -11.34
CA CYS A 207 0.91 7.35 -12.36
C CYS A 207 0.42 6.84 -13.72
N ASN A 208 0.26 7.75 -14.68
CA ASN A 208 -0.12 7.49 -16.07
C ASN A 208 0.95 7.95 -17.07
N ALA A 209 2.22 7.94 -16.65
CA ALA A 209 3.36 8.34 -17.48
C ALA A 209 3.49 7.47 -18.74
N PRO A 210 4.03 8.01 -19.85
CA PRO A 210 4.33 7.22 -21.04
C PRO A 210 5.49 6.26 -20.78
N VAL A 211 5.42 5.11 -21.43
CA VAL A 211 6.48 4.10 -21.50
C VAL A 211 6.84 3.89 -22.96
N GLU A 212 8.09 4.08 -23.30
CA GLU A 212 8.62 3.89 -24.65
C GLU A 212 9.45 2.62 -24.71
N PHE A 213 9.33 1.87 -25.82
CA PHE A 213 10.02 0.62 -26.10
C PHE A 213 10.86 0.75 -27.36
N GLU A 214 12.11 0.31 -27.29
CA GLU A 214 13.01 0.16 -28.43
C GLU A 214 13.61 -1.25 -28.39
N THR A 215 13.69 -1.91 -29.55
CA THR A 215 14.28 -3.25 -29.68
C THR A 215 15.46 -3.20 -30.64
N GLU A 216 16.47 -4.00 -30.35
CA GLU A 216 17.63 -4.26 -31.20
C GLU A 216 17.88 -5.76 -31.27
N GLY A 217 18.48 -6.24 -32.40
CA GLY A 217 18.79 -7.66 -32.60
C GLY A 217 17.59 -8.53 -32.93
N GLU A 218 17.62 -9.80 -32.52
CA GLU A 218 16.67 -10.83 -32.99
C GLU A 218 15.37 -10.89 -32.18
N ILE A 219 14.90 -9.72 -31.74
CA ILE A 219 13.61 -9.56 -31.07
C ILE A 219 12.84 -8.33 -31.57
N GLU A 220 11.53 -8.38 -31.49
CA GLU A 220 10.64 -7.24 -31.71
C GLU A 220 9.49 -7.21 -30.72
N ILE A 221 8.87 -6.03 -30.48
CA ILE A 221 7.69 -5.93 -29.63
C ILE A 221 6.41 -6.24 -30.41
N ILE A 222 5.43 -6.85 -29.73
CA ILE A 222 4.08 -6.98 -30.22
C ILE A 222 3.26 -5.81 -29.67
N GLY A 223 2.83 -4.92 -30.56
CA GLY A 223 2.02 -3.76 -30.21
C GLY A 223 2.73 -2.42 -30.38
N PRO A 224 2.20 -1.34 -29.82
CA PRO A 224 2.74 0.01 -30.01
C PRO A 224 4.06 0.21 -29.27
N LYS A 225 4.93 1.05 -29.87
CA LYS A 225 6.23 1.42 -29.26
C LYS A 225 6.10 2.39 -28.09
N VAL A 226 4.95 3.01 -27.92
CA VAL A 226 4.65 3.91 -26.81
C VAL A 226 3.28 3.55 -26.25
N VAL A 227 3.23 3.33 -24.94
CA VAL A 227 2.00 3.07 -24.18
C VAL A 227 1.97 3.91 -22.92
N SER A 228 0.80 4.14 -22.34
CA SER A 228 0.70 4.76 -21.02
C SER A 228 0.69 3.69 -19.92
N LEU A 229 1.24 4.05 -18.76
CA LEU A 229 0.86 3.39 -17.52
C LEU A 229 -0.64 3.64 -17.27
N ILE A 230 -1.35 2.65 -16.78
CA ILE A 230 -2.74 2.75 -16.34
C ILE A 230 -2.79 2.25 -14.90
N GLY A 231 -3.15 3.14 -13.97
CA GLY A 231 -3.08 2.83 -12.54
C GLY A 231 -1.67 2.39 -12.12
N GLY A 232 -0.63 3.05 -12.63
CA GLY A 232 0.77 2.78 -12.31
C GLY A 232 1.35 1.51 -12.94
N SER A 233 0.71 0.85 -13.90
CA SER A 233 1.30 -0.32 -14.57
C SER A 233 0.92 -0.42 -16.03
N THR A 234 1.76 -1.15 -16.78
CA THR A 234 1.53 -1.53 -18.16
C THR A 234 2.37 -2.77 -18.50
N GLY A 235 2.33 -3.19 -19.74
CA GLY A 235 3.17 -4.26 -20.25
C GLY A 235 3.21 -4.31 -21.76
N THR A 236 4.13 -5.13 -22.27
CA THR A 236 4.23 -5.47 -23.67
C THR A 236 4.68 -6.92 -23.82
N TYR A 237 4.66 -7.40 -25.05
CA TYR A 237 5.20 -8.71 -25.39
C TYR A 237 6.40 -8.51 -26.32
N VAL A 238 7.42 -9.31 -26.09
CA VAL A 238 8.59 -9.41 -26.96
C VAL A 238 8.54 -10.76 -27.66
N LYS A 239 8.68 -10.77 -28.99
CA LYS A 239 8.75 -12.01 -29.78
C LYS A 239 10.06 -12.10 -30.56
N THR A 240 10.40 -13.31 -31.00
CA THR A 240 11.51 -13.58 -31.91
C THR A 240 11.20 -13.16 -33.34
N THR A 241 12.24 -12.94 -34.16
CA THR A 241 12.15 -12.37 -35.53
C THR A 241 12.36 -13.40 -36.65
N GLY A 242 12.56 -14.67 -36.31
CA GLY A 242 12.85 -15.71 -37.28
C GLY A 242 14.33 -16.11 -37.33
N ASN A 243 15.21 -15.47 -36.56
CA ASN A 243 16.63 -15.78 -36.47
C ASN A 243 17.06 -16.05 -35.02
N THR A 244 18.16 -16.75 -34.86
CA THR A 244 18.83 -16.93 -33.57
C THR A 244 19.87 -15.83 -33.34
N GLY A 245 20.07 -15.44 -32.09
CA GLY A 245 21.04 -14.39 -31.74
C GLY A 245 20.68 -13.61 -30.48
N ALA A 246 21.42 -12.52 -30.28
CA ALA A 246 21.17 -11.61 -29.17
C ALA A 246 20.05 -10.62 -29.50
N GLY A 247 19.23 -10.32 -28.50
CA GLY A 247 18.22 -9.26 -28.56
C GLY A 247 18.35 -8.32 -27.38
N LYS A 248 17.96 -7.08 -27.53
CA LYS A 248 17.94 -6.07 -26.45
C LYS A 248 16.66 -5.26 -26.50
N LEU A 249 15.96 -5.20 -25.37
CA LEU A 249 14.82 -4.31 -25.14
C LEU A 249 15.27 -3.13 -24.28
N THR A 250 15.09 -1.91 -24.78
CA THR A 250 15.27 -0.67 -24.02
C THR A 250 13.90 -0.11 -23.67
N ILE A 251 13.70 0.21 -22.39
CA ILE A 251 12.45 0.74 -21.83
C ILE A 251 12.76 2.10 -21.22
N LYS A 252 11.99 3.14 -21.61
CA LYS A 252 12.15 4.51 -21.11
C LYS A 252 10.84 4.97 -20.46
N SER A 253 10.89 5.44 -19.22
CA SER A 253 9.77 6.04 -18.50
C SER A 253 10.27 6.85 -17.30
N LEU A 254 9.48 7.84 -16.83
CA LEU A 254 9.79 8.62 -15.63
C LEU A 254 11.23 9.22 -15.62
N GLY A 255 11.74 9.61 -16.78
CA GLY A 255 13.10 10.13 -16.94
C GLY A 255 14.23 9.09 -16.74
N LYS A 256 13.91 7.80 -16.72
CA LYS A 256 14.85 6.70 -16.52
C LYS A 256 14.82 5.71 -17.67
N VAL A 257 15.89 4.93 -17.79
CA VAL A 257 16.08 3.91 -18.83
C VAL A 257 16.45 2.59 -18.18
N THR A 258 15.77 1.54 -18.57
CA THR A 258 16.10 0.15 -18.20
C THR A 258 16.32 -0.67 -19.46
N LYS A 259 17.32 -1.55 -19.46
CA LYS A 259 17.64 -2.46 -20.57
C LYS A 259 17.48 -3.90 -20.11
N VAL A 260 16.96 -4.73 -20.99
CA VAL A 260 16.80 -6.18 -20.80
C VAL A 260 17.45 -6.87 -22.00
N ASP A 261 18.40 -7.74 -21.74
CA ASP A 261 19.05 -8.55 -22.76
C ASP A 261 18.33 -9.89 -22.93
N PHE A 262 18.14 -10.32 -24.16
CA PHE A 262 17.52 -11.59 -24.56
C PHE A 262 18.52 -12.42 -25.34
N ASN A 263 18.36 -13.74 -25.28
CA ASN A 263 19.08 -14.70 -26.08
C ASN A 263 18.08 -15.59 -26.82
N VAL A 264 18.10 -15.54 -28.14
CA VAL A 264 17.26 -16.36 -29.03
C VAL A 264 18.09 -17.54 -29.51
N LYS A 265 17.61 -18.75 -29.23
CA LYS A 265 18.26 -20.03 -29.59
C LYS A 265 17.52 -20.72 -30.70
#